data_4642b1be8359eb9b99761d942af89c47
#
_entry.id   4642b1be8359eb9b99761d942af89c47
#
_cell.length_a   1.000
_cell.length_b   1.000
_cell.length_c   1.000
_cell.angle_alpha   90.00
_cell.angle_beta   90.00
_cell.angle_gamma   90.00
#
_symmetry.space_group_name_H-M   'P 1'
#
loop_
_entity.id
_entity.type
_entity.pdbx_description
1 polymer ?
#
loop_
_entity_poly.entity_id
_entity_poly.type
_entity_poly.pdbx_seq_one_letter_code
_entity_poly.pdbx_strand_id
1 'polypeptide(L)'
;VLIDQDALNDVQLIPCTGLRSVVEQLAQGQCDAAVVPIENSVEGGVTATLDALWSHPELCIQRALVLPIQHALLGSGPLSRVTEVLSHPQALAQCSGWLAQHLPDALQLPTSSTAEAARMVAGSPFRAAIASKTAAREHGLDELAFPVNDVAGNRTRFLLLRRGERSEHGDVASLAFSLHRNAPGALLEALACLAQRGLNMSRIESRPSKRELGEYVFFVDVDLPAAPSTALADLIAQLQPLCEHLAHFGAYPSSDLSGC
;
A
#
# COMPACT_ATOMS: atom_id res chain seq x y z
N VAL A 1 10.52 12.07 2.41
CA VAL A 1 9.88 12.45 1.14
C VAL A 1 8.39 12.75 1.31
N LEU A 2 7.75 12.28 2.39
CA LEU A 2 6.30 12.46 2.66
C LEU A 2 5.97 13.74 3.45
N ILE A 3 6.97 14.36 4.01
CA ILE A 3 6.86 15.56 4.86
C ILE A 3 7.99 16.48 4.41
N ASP A 4 7.72 17.76 4.33
CA ASP A 4 8.73 18.79 4.10
C ASP A 4 9.94 18.51 5.02
N GLN A 5 11.16 18.53 4.50
CA GLN A 5 12.35 18.14 5.27
C GLN A 5 12.47 18.94 6.57
N ASP A 6 12.00 20.19 6.57
CA ASP A 6 11.98 21.05 7.77
C ASP A 6 10.90 20.60 8.79
N ALA A 7 9.81 19.94 8.34
CA ALA A 7 8.79 19.38 9.22
C ALA A 7 9.17 18.01 9.81
N LEU A 8 10.20 17.33 9.28
CA LEU A 8 10.68 16.04 9.79
C LEU A 8 11.45 16.15 11.13
N ASN A 9 11.96 17.32 11.44
CA ASN A 9 12.76 17.52 12.66
C ASN A 9 11.95 17.30 13.95
N ASP A 10 10.62 17.41 13.89
CA ASP A 10 9.71 17.21 15.03
C ASP A 10 8.89 15.92 14.95
N VAL A 11 9.13 15.05 13.96
CA VAL A 11 8.38 13.81 13.78
C VAL A 11 9.14 12.61 14.31
N GLN A 12 8.61 11.98 15.35
CA GLN A 12 9.10 10.70 15.84
C GLN A 12 8.49 9.55 15.03
N LEU A 13 9.31 8.77 14.34
CA LEU A 13 8.88 7.55 13.65
C LEU A 13 8.84 6.39 14.64
N ILE A 14 7.68 5.73 14.73
CA ILE A 14 7.45 4.56 15.59
C ILE A 14 7.31 3.32 14.70
N PRO A 15 8.31 2.43 14.65
CA PRO A 15 8.19 1.19 13.89
C PRO A 15 7.22 0.24 14.56
N CYS A 16 6.32 -0.36 13.78
CA CYS A 16 5.33 -1.33 14.25
C CYS A 16 5.56 -2.71 13.62
N THR A 17 5.14 -3.76 14.33
CA THR A 17 5.40 -5.16 13.93
C THR A 17 4.47 -5.67 12.82
N GLY A 18 3.43 -4.91 12.45
CA GLY A 18 2.50 -5.30 11.39
C GLY A 18 1.49 -4.23 11.04
N LEU A 19 0.92 -4.31 9.85
CA LEU A 19 0.01 -3.28 9.31
C LEU A 19 -1.24 -3.08 10.16
N ARG A 20 -1.81 -4.16 10.69
CA ARG A 20 -2.97 -4.08 11.57
C ARG A 20 -2.63 -3.30 12.86
N SER A 21 -1.49 -3.59 13.47
CA SER A 21 -1.03 -2.89 14.67
C SER A 21 -0.82 -1.39 14.44
N VAL A 22 -0.32 -1.00 13.26
CA VAL A 22 -0.18 0.42 12.89
C VAL A 22 -1.51 1.14 12.93
N VAL A 23 -2.55 0.56 12.30
CA VAL A 23 -3.89 1.17 12.25
C VAL A 23 -4.57 1.17 13.62
N GLU A 24 -4.43 0.08 14.39
CA GLU A 24 -4.96 -0.01 15.75
C GLU A 24 -4.34 1.03 16.70
N GLN A 25 -3.02 1.24 16.65
CA GLN A 25 -2.35 2.26 17.45
C GLN A 25 -2.83 3.68 17.10
N LEU A 26 -3.05 3.97 15.81
CA LEU A 26 -3.63 5.24 15.40
C LEU A 26 -5.06 5.39 15.93
N ALA A 27 -5.91 4.38 15.78
CA ALA A 27 -7.30 4.42 16.26
C ALA A 27 -7.38 4.63 17.77
N GLN A 28 -6.46 4.01 18.53
CA GLN A 28 -6.35 4.16 20.00
C GLN A 28 -5.70 5.48 20.45
N GLY A 29 -5.18 6.30 19.52
CA GLY A 29 -4.55 7.57 19.85
C GLY A 29 -3.12 7.47 20.38
N GLN A 30 -2.45 6.37 20.13
CA GLN A 30 -1.05 6.16 20.54
C GLN A 30 -0.06 6.83 19.57
N CYS A 31 -0.53 7.26 18.41
CA CYS A 31 0.20 8.09 17.45
C CYS A 31 -0.76 9.06 16.76
N ASP A 32 -0.20 10.12 16.16
CA ASP A 32 -0.98 11.19 15.50
C ASP A 32 -1.32 10.86 14.04
N ALA A 33 -0.49 10.05 13.41
CA ALA A 33 -0.65 9.63 12.02
C ALA A 33 -0.05 8.25 11.79
N ALA A 34 -0.50 7.58 10.73
CA ALA A 34 0.02 6.29 10.29
C ALA A 34 0.25 6.28 8.78
N VAL A 35 1.33 5.66 8.34
CA VAL A 35 1.59 5.40 6.91
C VAL A 35 1.46 3.91 6.67
N VAL A 36 0.56 3.53 5.76
CA VAL A 36 0.28 2.13 5.42
C VAL A 36 0.20 1.93 3.91
N PRO A 37 0.69 0.80 3.36
CA PRO A 37 0.45 0.45 1.97
C PRO A 37 -1.00 0.02 1.78
N ILE A 38 -1.62 0.42 0.67
CA ILE A 38 -3.01 0.03 0.32
C ILE A 38 -3.06 -0.86 -0.91
N GLU A 39 -2.14 -0.68 -1.83
CA GLU A 39 -2.11 -1.36 -3.10
C GLU A 39 -0.69 -1.43 -3.68
N ASN A 40 -0.35 -2.55 -4.30
CA ASN A 40 0.85 -2.72 -5.11
C ASN A 40 0.44 -3.11 -6.54
N SER A 41 1.07 -2.53 -7.56
CA SER A 41 0.69 -2.73 -8.96
C SER A 41 0.92 -4.17 -9.48
N VAL A 42 1.69 -4.99 -8.77
CA VAL A 42 1.96 -6.40 -9.11
C VAL A 42 1.12 -7.34 -8.26
N GLU A 43 0.97 -7.05 -6.97
CA GLU A 43 0.33 -7.94 -5.98
C GLU A 43 -1.15 -7.61 -5.74
N GLY A 44 -1.59 -6.42 -6.16
CA GLY A 44 -2.95 -5.95 -5.88
C GLY A 44 -3.11 -5.31 -4.50
N GLY A 45 -4.30 -5.37 -3.95
CA GLY A 45 -4.66 -4.70 -2.70
C GLY A 45 -4.05 -5.33 -1.46
N VAL A 46 -3.69 -4.47 -0.50
CA VAL A 46 -3.11 -4.90 0.78
C VAL A 46 -4.22 -5.24 1.76
N THR A 47 -4.59 -6.51 1.78
CA THR A 47 -5.70 -7.07 2.58
C THR A 47 -5.71 -6.61 4.04
N ALA A 48 -4.55 -6.62 4.71
CA ALA A 48 -4.45 -6.24 6.12
C ALA A 48 -4.83 -4.77 6.35
N THR A 49 -4.47 -3.88 5.44
CA THR A 49 -4.85 -2.46 5.52
C THR A 49 -6.34 -2.25 5.25
N LEU A 50 -6.89 -2.92 4.23
CA LEU A 50 -8.31 -2.84 3.90
C LEU A 50 -9.18 -3.33 5.07
N ASP A 51 -8.87 -4.51 5.61
CA ASP A 51 -9.59 -5.08 6.75
C ASP A 51 -9.50 -4.16 7.99
N ALA A 52 -8.34 -3.55 8.23
CA ALA A 52 -8.15 -2.63 9.34
C ALA A 52 -8.94 -1.32 9.16
N LEU A 53 -8.96 -0.74 7.96
CA LEU A 53 -9.78 0.44 7.64
C LEU A 53 -11.27 0.16 7.81
N TRP A 54 -11.76 -1.01 7.41
CA TRP A 54 -13.15 -1.40 7.63
C TRP A 54 -13.51 -1.50 9.10
N SER A 55 -12.57 -1.94 9.93
CA SER A 55 -12.75 -2.02 11.39
C SER A 55 -12.69 -0.67 12.09
N HIS A 56 -12.14 0.37 11.42
CA HIS A 56 -11.94 1.71 11.96
C HIS A 56 -12.45 2.79 11.00
N PRO A 57 -13.79 2.84 10.77
CA PRO A 57 -14.39 3.78 9.82
C PRO A 57 -14.29 5.25 10.26
N GLU A 58 -13.85 5.51 11.50
CA GLU A 58 -13.60 6.86 12.04
C GLU A 58 -12.27 7.47 11.53
N LEU A 59 -11.38 6.66 10.99
CA LEU A 59 -10.13 7.15 10.44
C LEU A 59 -10.35 7.88 9.13
N CYS A 60 -9.47 8.82 8.82
CA CYS A 60 -9.48 9.57 7.57
C CYS A 60 -8.16 9.45 6.83
N ILE A 61 -8.23 9.49 5.50
CA ILE A 61 -7.07 9.54 4.62
C ILE A 61 -6.75 11.01 4.36
N GLN A 62 -5.51 11.42 4.66
CA GLN A 62 -5.04 12.78 4.43
C GLN A 62 -4.36 12.92 3.08
N ARG A 63 -3.70 11.87 2.61
CA ARG A 63 -2.94 11.86 1.36
C ARG A 63 -2.69 10.44 0.88
N ALA A 64 -2.60 10.26 -0.44
CA ALA A 64 -2.02 9.08 -1.06
C ALA A 64 -0.70 9.42 -1.73
N LEU A 65 0.24 8.48 -1.70
CA LEU A 65 1.55 8.59 -2.31
C LEU A 65 1.86 7.33 -3.08
N VAL A 66 2.20 7.48 -4.34
CA VAL A 66 2.61 6.38 -5.20
C VAL A 66 4.13 6.40 -5.32
N LEU A 67 4.77 5.32 -4.86
CA LEU A 67 6.22 5.16 -4.88
C LEU A 67 6.60 4.06 -5.86
N PRO A 68 7.61 4.28 -6.73
CA PRO A 68 8.21 3.20 -7.51
C PRO A 68 8.94 2.23 -6.58
N ILE A 69 8.73 0.94 -6.80
CA ILE A 69 9.40 -0.13 -6.05
C ILE A 69 10.45 -0.75 -6.95
N GLN A 70 11.69 -0.48 -6.62
CA GLN A 70 12.84 -1.05 -7.32
C GLN A 70 13.73 -1.77 -6.32
N HIS A 71 14.11 -2.99 -6.68
CA HIS A 71 14.99 -3.83 -5.88
C HIS A 71 16.41 -3.82 -6.44
N ALA A 72 17.36 -3.75 -5.54
CA ALA A 72 18.78 -3.97 -5.82
C ALA A 72 19.23 -5.30 -5.21
N LEU A 73 20.20 -5.94 -5.83
CA LEU A 73 20.97 -7.00 -5.18
C LEU A 73 22.15 -6.35 -4.46
N LEU A 74 22.21 -6.53 -3.16
CA LEU A 74 23.18 -5.91 -2.26
C LEU A 74 24.05 -6.98 -1.59
N GLY A 75 25.35 -6.72 -1.43
CA GLY A 75 26.25 -7.66 -0.77
C GLY A 75 27.58 -7.04 -0.35
N SER A 76 28.43 -7.83 0.35
CA SER A 76 29.78 -7.41 0.78
C SER A 76 30.89 -8.14 0.02
N GLY A 77 30.57 -8.82 -1.05
CA GLY A 77 31.54 -9.55 -1.90
C GLY A 77 31.11 -9.56 -3.36
N PRO A 78 31.96 -10.06 -4.28
CA PRO A 78 31.63 -10.06 -5.70
C PRO A 78 30.46 -11.00 -6.01
N LEU A 79 29.68 -10.65 -7.03
CA LEU A 79 28.52 -11.42 -7.49
C LEU A 79 28.83 -12.90 -7.72
N SER A 80 30.03 -13.20 -8.25
CA SER A 80 30.49 -14.57 -8.53
C SER A 80 30.67 -15.47 -7.30
N ARG A 81 30.67 -14.91 -6.09
CA ARG A 81 30.75 -15.65 -4.81
C ARG A 81 29.44 -15.83 -4.11
N VAL A 82 28.35 -15.22 -4.62
CA VAL A 82 27.04 -15.28 -3.98
C VAL A 82 26.48 -16.71 -4.14
N THR A 83 26.24 -17.37 -3.00
CA THR A 83 25.61 -18.68 -2.91
C THR A 83 24.27 -18.67 -2.21
N GLU A 84 23.95 -17.55 -1.51
CA GLU A 84 22.70 -17.38 -0.80
C GLU A 84 22.15 -15.96 -1.05
N VAL A 85 20.84 -15.88 -1.38
CA VAL A 85 20.12 -14.63 -1.55
C VAL A 85 18.99 -14.57 -0.56
N LEU A 86 19.01 -13.55 0.29
CA LEU A 86 18.04 -13.32 1.35
C LEU A 86 17.09 -12.19 0.98
N SER A 87 15.79 -12.36 1.23
CA SER A 87 14.83 -11.25 1.23
C SER A 87 13.46 -11.68 1.77
N HIS A 88 12.54 -10.71 1.85
CA HIS A 88 11.12 -11.02 2.06
C HIS A 88 10.62 -11.91 0.90
N PRO A 89 9.77 -12.93 1.16
CA PRO A 89 9.27 -13.84 0.12
C PRO A 89 8.73 -13.15 -1.13
N GLN A 90 8.00 -12.06 -0.94
CA GLN A 90 7.44 -11.27 -2.03
C GLN A 90 8.52 -10.65 -2.92
N ALA A 91 9.60 -10.10 -2.35
CA ALA A 91 10.70 -9.52 -3.12
C ALA A 91 11.50 -10.61 -3.86
N LEU A 92 11.68 -11.78 -3.27
CA LEU A 92 12.28 -12.95 -3.94
C LEU A 92 11.44 -13.36 -5.16
N ALA A 93 10.11 -13.43 -5.00
CA ALA A 93 9.20 -13.77 -6.09
C ALA A 93 9.23 -12.73 -7.24
N GLN A 94 9.30 -11.43 -6.90
CA GLN A 94 9.37 -10.33 -7.87
C GLN A 94 10.69 -10.23 -8.63
N CYS A 95 11.71 -10.97 -8.21
CA CYS A 95 13.05 -11.02 -8.81
C CYS A 95 13.45 -12.44 -9.25
N SER A 96 12.52 -13.39 -9.26
CA SER A 96 12.79 -14.81 -9.50
C SER A 96 13.37 -15.09 -10.88
N GLY A 97 12.90 -14.40 -11.92
CA GLY A 97 13.41 -14.52 -13.28
C GLY A 97 14.84 -13.99 -13.40
N TRP A 98 15.10 -12.81 -12.80
CA TRP A 98 16.46 -12.27 -12.75
C TRP A 98 17.43 -13.19 -12.01
N LEU A 99 16.99 -13.73 -10.85
CA LEU A 99 17.80 -14.68 -10.06
C LEU A 99 18.09 -15.96 -10.83
N ALA A 100 17.10 -16.54 -11.49
CA ALA A 100 17.27 -17.76 -12.28
C ALA A 100 18.26 -17.58 -13.43
N GLN A 101 18.35 -16.36 -14.00
CA GLN A 101 19.27 -16.05 -15.10
C GLN A 101 20.70 -15.79 -14.60
N HIS A 102 20.88 -15.11 -13.47
CA HIS A 102 22.19 -14.58 -13.05
C HIS A 102 22.80 -15.35 -11.88
N LEU A 103 21.99 -16.00 -11.05
CA LEU A 103 22.39 -16.75 -9.87
C LEU A 103 21.58 -18.06 -9.75
N PRO A 104 21.60 -18.94 -10.78
CA PRO A 104 20.74 -20.13 -10.84
C PRO A 104 20.98 -21.12 -9.70
N ASP A 105 22.18 -21.16 -9.14
CA ASP A 105 22.57 -22.11 -8.09
C ASP A 105 22.48 -21.50 -6.68
N ALA A 106 22.09 -20.21 -6.54
CA ALA A 106 22.00 -19.57 -5.25
C ALA A 106 20.72 -19.99 -4.49
N LEU A 107 20.87 -20.31 -3.23
CA LEU A 107 19.76 -20.61 -2.34
C LEU A 107 18.98 -19.33 -2.01
N GLN A 108 17.67 -19.35 -2.20
CA GLN A 108 16.79 -18.25 -1.82
C GLN A 108 16.26 -18.48 -0.41
N LEU A 109 16.61 -17.59 0.52
CA LEU A 109 16.29 -17.72 1.94
C LEU A 109 15.34 -16.60 2.37
N PRO A 110 14.11 -16.95 2.82
CA PRO A 110 13.14 -15.95 3.25
C PRO A 110 13.52 -15.30 4.59
N THR A 111 13.25 -14.00 4.69
CA THR A 111 13.38 -13.20 5.91
C THR A 111 12.08 -12.43 6.19
N SER A 112 11.95 -11.84 7.36
CA SER A 112 10.76 -11.08 7.77
C SER A 112 10.57 -9.79 6.99
N SER A 113 11.66 -9.22 6.44
CA SER A 113 11.63 -7.99 5.63
C SER A 113 12.89 -7.87 4.76
N THR A 114 12.81 -7.04 3.71
CA THR A 114 13.97 -6.71 2.86
C THR A 114 15.08 -5.98 3.64
N ALA A 115 14.70 -5.15 4.62
CA ALA A 115 15.66 -4.44 5.48
C ALA A 115 16.39 -5.41 6.42
N GLU A 116 15.68 -6.41 6.98
CA GLU A 116 16.31 -7.45 7.78
C GLU A 116 17.29 -8.27 6.95
N ALA A 117 16.94 -8.63 5.71
CA ALA A 117 17.83 -9.32 4.81
C ALA A 117 19.14 -8.52 4.60
N ALA A 118 19.04 -7.23 4.32
CA ALA A 118 20.22 -6.36 4.16
C ALA A 118 21.11 -6.37 5.41
N ARG A 119 20.51 -6.27 6.60
CA ARG A 119 21.24 -6.36 7.87
C ARG A 119 21.96 -7.70 8.06
N MET A 120 21.32 -8.83 7.67
CA MET A 120 21.84 -10.18 7.86
C MET A 120 23.01 -10.53 6.93
N VAL A 121 23.12 -9.89 5.78
CA VAL A 121 24.20 -10.19 4.80
C VAL A 121 25.42 -9.31 5.01
N ALA A 122 25.36 -8.28 5.85
CA ALA A 122 26.48 -7.39 6.11
C ALA A 122 27.71 -8.18 6.58
N GLY A 123 28.85 -7.95 5.93
CA GLY A 123 30.13 -8.60 6.23
C GLY A 123 30.27 -10.03 5.72
N SER A 124 29.27 -10.60 5.05
CA SER A 124 29.35 -11.94 4.44
C SER A 124 29.75 -11.84 2.96
N PRO A 125 30.83 -12.47 2.51
CA PRO A 125 31.22 -12.46 1.10
C PRO A 125 30.42 -13.45 0.22
N PHE A 126 29.53 -14.29 0.83
CA PHE A 126 28.78 -15.35 0.16
C PHE A 126 27.28 -15.08 0.11
N ARG A 127 26.81 -14.05 0.83
CA ARG A 127 25.39 -13.70 0.95
C ARG A 127 25.11 -12.39 0.27
N ALA A 128 23.98 -12.35 -0.40
CA ALA A 128 23.41 -11.12 -0.93
C ALA A 128 21.98 -10.93 -0.46
N ALA A 129 21.50 -9.69 -0.43
CA ALA A 129 20.12 -9.35 -0.11
C ALA A 129 19.45 -8.67 -1.29
N ILE A 130 18.19 -8.98 -1.54
CA ILE A 130 17.33 -8.15 -2.36
C ILE A 130 16.66 -7.12 -1.46
N ALA A 131 17.00 -5.84 -1.67
CA ALA A 131 16.49 -4.73 -0.88
C ALA A 131 16.48 -3.42 -1.66
N SER A 132 16.06 -2.31 -1.02
CA SER A 132 16.14 -0.97 -1.62
C SER A 132 17.61 -0.48 -1.66
N LYS A 133 17.92 0.43 -2.60
CA LYS A 133 19.25 1.09 -2.61
C LYS A 133 19.58 1.84 -1.32
N THR A 134 18.56 2.33 -0.61
CA THR A 134 18.76 3.00 0.68
C THR A 134 19.38 2.06 1.71
N ALA A 135 18.96 0.80 1.72
CA ALA A 135 19.51 -0.22 2.62
C ALA A 135 21.02 -0.47 2.39
N ALA A 136 21.53 -0.27 1.18
CA ALA A 136 22.97 -0.36 0.90
C ALA A 136 23.77 0.64 1.73
N ARG A 137 23.29 1.89 1.78
CA ARG A 137 23.96 2.97 2.54
C ARG A 137 23.88 2.74 4.05
N GLU A 138 22.71 2.30 4.53
CA GLU A 138 22.45 2.07 5.97
C GLU A 138 23.29 0.91 6.52
N HIS A 139 23.58 -0.11 5.73
CA HIS A 139 24.27 -1.32 6.18
C HIS A 139 25.68 -1.49 5.59
N GLY A 140 26.20 -0.48 4.86
CA GLY A 140 27.54 -0.52 4.28
C GLY A 140 27.72 -1.65 3.26
N LEU A 141 26.68 -1.88 2.42
CA LEU A 141 26.67 -2.91 1.38
C LEU A 141 26.96 -2.29 0.01
N ASP A 142 27.58 -3.07 -0.86
CA ASP A 142 27.76 -2.73 -2.26
C ASP A 142 26.51 -3.09 -3.07
N GLU A 143 26.20 -2.27 -4.08
CA GLU A 143 25.19 -2.57 -5.10
C GLU A 143 25.80 -3.51 -6.14
N LEU A 144 25.41 -4.79 -6.10
CA LEU A 144 25.92 -5.81 -7.03
C LEU A 144 25.18 -5.80 -8.36
N ALA A 145 23.89 -5.46 -8.35
CA ALA A 145 23.05 -5.28 -9.53
C ALA A 145 21.84 -4.39 -9.23
N PHE A 146 21.36 -3.63 -10.24
CA PHE A 146 20.17 -2.80 -10.16
C PHE A 146 19.66 -2.39 -11.56
N PRO A 147 18.35 -2.34 -11.80
CA PRO A 147 17.31 -2.99 -11.00
C PRO A 147 17.32 -4.50 -11.22
N VAL A 148 16.83 -5.27 -10.24
CA VAL A 148 16.70 -6.73 -10.33
C VAL A 148 15.26 -7.22 -10.38
N ASN A 149 14.29 -6.31 -10.48
CA ASN A 149 12.89 -6.64 -10.64
C ASN A 149 12.59 -7.27 -12.00
N ASP A 150 11.79 -8.33 -12.03
CA ASP A 150 11.30 -8.97 -13.26
C ASP A 150 10.29 -8.09 -14.00
N VAL A 151 9.46 -7.35 -13.25
CA VAL A 151 8.44 -6.44 -13.79
C VAL A 151 8.90 -5.00 -13.63
N ALA A 152 9.07 -4.32 -14.78
CA ALA A 152 9.33 -2.89 -14.78
C ALA A 152 8.08 -2.10 -14.36
N GLY A 153 8.29 -1.00 -13.63
CA GLY A 153 7.18 -0.11 -13.24
C GLY A 153 6.37 -0.58 -12.04
N ASN A 154 6.89 -1.51 -11.24
CA ASN A 154 6.28 -1.86 -9.97
C ASN A 154 6.15 -0.64 -9.06
N ARG A 155 4.95 -0.39 -8.53
CA ARG A 155 4.60 0.76 -7.68
C ARG A 155 3.76 0.33 -6.51
N THR A 156 3.96 0.97 -5.37
CA THR A 156 3.10 0.81 -4.20
C THR A 156 2.45 2.15 -3.86
N ARG A 157 1.15 2.12 -3.66
CA ARG A 157 0.39 3.26 -3.14
C ARG A 157 0.31 3.14 -1.63
N PHE A 158 0.73 4.21 -0.95
CA PHE A 158 0.67 4.36 0.49
C PHE A 158 -0.37 5.41 0.86
N LEU A 159 -1.02 5.23 2.00
CA LEU A 159 -1.95 6.17 2.59
C LEU A 159 -1.35 6.76 3.87
N LEU A 160 -1.48 8.07 4.01
CA LEU A 160 -1.29 8.76 5.28
C LEU A 160 -2.64 8.86 5.97
N LEU A 161 -2.79 8.14 7.06
CA LEU A 161 -4.01 8.08 7.87
C LEU A 161 -3.90 8.99 9.09
N ARG A 162 -5.02 9.58 9.51
CA ARG A 162 -5.16 10.33 10.76
C ARG A 162 -6.53 10.07 11.39
N ARG A 163 -6.65 10.42 12.66
CA ARG A 163 -7.94 10.62 13.32
C ARG A 163 -8.37 12.07 13.12
N GLY A 164 -9.66 12.34 13.10
CA GLY A 164 -10.20 13.68 13.01
C GLY A 164 -11.19 13.87 11.87
N GLU A 165 -11.31 15.09 11.40
CA GLU A 165 -12.25 15.46 10.35
C GLU A 165 -11.77 14.97 8.98
N ARG A 166 -12.71 14.52 8.17
CA ARG A 166 -12.50 14.10 6.79
C ARG A 166 -12.43 15.34 5.91
N SER A 167 -11.42 15.40 5.06
CA SER A 167 -11.38 16.43 4.03
C SER A 167 -12.46 16.16 2.97
N GLU A 168 -13.06 17.23 2.47
CA GLU A 168 -13.97 17.21 1.32
C GLU A 168 -13.24 17.57 0.01
N HIS A 169 -11.95 17.92 0.09
CA HIS A 169 -11.13 18.39 -1.02
C HIS A 169 -9.98 17.43 -1.31
N GLY A 170 -9.80 17.09 -2.58
CA GLY A 170 -8.74 16.23 -3.07
C GLY A 170 -9.04 15.69 -4.46
N ASP A 171 -8.11 14.92 -4.99
CA ASP A 171 -8.20 14.33 -6.34
C ASP A 171 -8.94 12.99 -6.33
N VAL A 172 -8.94 12.32 -5.16
CA VAL A 172 -9.50 10.98 -4.97
C VAL A 172 -10.30 10.95 -3.67
N ALA A 173 -11.42 10.21 -3.67
CA ALA A 173 -12.12 9.82 -2.47
C ALA A 173 -12.15 8.29 -2.32
N SER A 174 -11.99 7.79 -1.09
CA SER A 174 -12.13 6.36 -0.80
C SER A 174 -13.37 6.08 0.04
N LEU A 175 -14.11 5.06 -0.40
CA LEU A 175 -15.30 4.55 0.28
C LEU A 175 -15.17 3.06 0.51
N ALA A 176 -15.87 2.56 1.54
CA ALA A 176 -16.08 1.12 1.73
C ALA A 176 -17.54 0.88 2.09
N PHE A 177 -18.16 -0.13 1.51
CA PHE A 177 -19.57 -0.43 1.79
C PHE A 177 -19.90 -1.91 1.71
N SER A 178 -20.90 -2.33 2.47
CA SER A 178 -21.62 -3.59 2.31
C SER A 178 -23.05 -3.32 1.87
N LEU A 179 -23.62 -4.23 1.07
CA LEU A 179 -24.96 -4.07 0.52
C LEU A 179 -26.01 -4.77 1.41
N HIS A 180 -27.24 -4.23 1.47
CA HIS A 180 -28.34 -4.84 2.22
C HIS A 180 -28.70 -6.26 1.75
N ARG A 181 -28.39 -6.59 0.50
CA ARG A 181 -28.72 -7.89 -0.09
C ARG A 181 -27.63 -8.37 -1.04
N ASN A 182 -27.33 -9.65 -0.94
CA ASN A 182 -26.52 -10.34 -1.92
C ASN A 182 -27.44 -10.91 -3.02
N ALA A 183 -27.72 -10.12 -4.05
CA ALA A 183 -28.63 -10.47 -5.13
C ALA A 183 -28.07 -10.02 -6.48
N PRO A 184 -28.48 -10.67 -7.60
CA PRO A 184 -28.10 -10.23 -8.93
C PRO A 184 -28.47 -8.76 -9.15
N GLY A 185 -27.49 -7.96 -9.61
CA GLY A 185 -27.67 -6.53 -9.88
C GLY A 185 -27.40 -5.59 -8.69
N ALA A 186 -27.34 -6.07 -7.44
CA ALA A 186 -27.18 -5.20 -6.27
C ALA A 186 -25.90 -4.33 -6.34
N LEU A 187 -24.76 -4.92 -6.69
CA LEU A 187 -23.53 -4.16 -6.89
C LEU A 187 -23.63 -3.21 -8.10
N LEU A 188 -24.31 -3.63 -9.18
CA LEU A 188 -24.52 -2.78 -10.36
C LEU A 188 -25.32 -1.52 -10.00
N GLU A 189 -26.34 -1.63 -9.16
CA GLU A 189 -27.14 -0.49 -8.66
C GLU A 189 -26.24 0.52 -7.92
N ALA A 190 -25.34 0.03 -7.04
CA ALA A 190 -24.37 0.87 -6.34
C ALA A 190 -23.37 1.55 -7.31
N LEU A 191 -22.83 0.81 -8.25
CA LEU A 191 -21.89 1.36 -9.25
C LEU A 191 -22.57 2.33 -10.23
N ALA A 192 -23.85 2.16 -10.51
CA ALA A 192 -24.62 3.08 -11.35
C ALA A 192 -24.70 4.50 -10.72
N CYS A 193 -24.63 4.63 -9.40
CA CYS A 193 -24.59 5.93 -8.73
C CYS A 193 -23.35 6.76 -9.13
N LEU A 194 -22.19 6.12 -9.35
CA LEU A 194 -20.98 6.79 -9.85
C LEU A 194 -21.15 7.19 -11.33
N ALA A 195 -21.59 6.25 -12.16
CA ALA A 195 -21.76 6.46 -13.60
C ALA A 195 -22.75 7.60 -13.91
N GLN A 196 -23.87 7.69 -13.18
CA GLN A 196 -24.88 8.75 -13.33
C GLN A 196 -24.32 10.15 -13.01
N ARG A 197 -23.23 10.23 -12.23
CA ARG A 197 -22.55 11.48 -11.90
C ARG A 197 -21.33 11.77 -12.77
N GLY A 198 -21.01 10.88 -13.69
CA GLY A 198 -19.79 10.98 -14.50
C GLY A 198 -18.50 10.84 -13.67
N LEU A 199 -18.58 10.20 -12.49
CA LEU A 199 -17.43 9.94 -11.64
C LEU A 199 -16.73 8.66 -12.10
N ASN A 200 -15.42 8.75 -12.32
CA ASN A 200 -14.59 7.59 -12.64
C ASN A 200 -14.25 6.82 -11.36
N MET A 201 -14.42 5.50 -11.41
CA MET A 201 -13.97 4.59 -10.37
C MET A 201 -12.56 4.12 -10.74
N SER A 202 -11.54 4.61 -10.03
CA SER A 202 -10.15 4.27 -10.30
C SER A 202 -9.70 2.96 -9.64
N ARG A 203 -10.42 2.48 -8.62
CA ARG A 203 -10.18 1.18 -7.97
C ARG A 203 -11.47 0.58 -7.44
N ILE A 204 -11.57 -0.75 -7.54
CA ILE A 204 -12.57 -1.54 -6.81
C ILE A 204 -11.92 -2.82 -6.30
N GLU A 205 -12.20 -3.17 -5.06
CA GLU A 205 -11.77 -4.42 -4.45
C GLU A 205 -12.87 -4.96 -3.55
N SER A 206 -13.14 -6.25 -3.62
CA SER A 206 -14.09 -6.93 -2.75
C SER A 206 -13.36 -7.76 -1.70
N ARG A 207 -13.84 -7.67 -0.45
CA ARG A 207 -13.32 -8.44 0.67
C ARG A 207 -14.47 -9.17 1.37
N PRO A 208 -14.29 -10.43 1.81
CA PRO A 208 -15.26 -11.09 2.68
C PRO A 208 -15.55 -10.23 3.92
N SER A 209 -16.81 -10.08 4.28
CA SER A 209 -17.22 -9.32 5.48
C SER A 209 -16.73 -9.96 6.79
N LYS A 210 -16.38 -11.25 6.75
CA LYS A 210 -16.05 -12.11 7.91
C LYS A 210 -17.22 -12.33 8.88
N ARG A 211 -18.44 -11.95 8.52
CA ARG A 211 -19.66 -12.25 9.26
C ARG A 211 -20.30 -13.52 8.76
N GLU A 212 -20.63 -13.57 7.46
CA GLU A 212 -21.21 -14.75 6.81
C GLU A 212 -20.54 -15.05 5.48
N LEU A 213 -20.60 -16.32 5.06
CA LEU A 213 -20.10 -16.74 3.75
C LEU A 213 -20.99 -16.14 2.65
N GLY A 214 -20.35 -15.48 1.67
CA GLY A 214 -21.05 -14.81 0.58
C GLY A 214 -21.36 -13.34 0.84
N GLU A 215 -21.10 -12.81 2.03
CA GLU A 215 -21.15 -11.36 2.29
C GLU A 215 -19.82 -10.70 1.99
N TYR A 216 -19.88 -9.55 1.33
CA TYR A 216 -18.70 -8.80 0.88
C TYR A 216 -18.77 -7.34 1.30
N VAL A 217 -17.59 -6.79 1.56
CA VAL A 217 -17.31 -5.36 1.63
C VAL A 217 -16.62 -4.95 0.35
N PHE A 218 -17.09 -3.89 -0.27
CA PHE A 218 -16.52 -3.31 -1.47
C PHE A 218 -15.76 -2.04 -1.10
N PHE A 219 -14.49 -1.99 -1.42
CA PHE A 219 -13.64 -0.80 -1.32
C PHE A 219 -13.54 -0.16 -2.68
N VAL A 220 -13.84 1.13 -2.76
CA VAL A 220 -13.90 1.88 -4.01
C VAL A 220 -13.13 3.19 -3.87
N ASP A 221 -12.25 3.48 -4.83
CA ASP A 221 -11.66 4.79 -4.98
C ASP A 221 -12.28 5.48 -6.18
N VAL A 222 -12.62 6.75 -6.01
CA VAL A 222 -13.34 7.56 -6.98
C VAL A 222 -12.52 8.80 -7.29
N ASP A 223 -12.29 9.06 -8.57
CA ASP A 223 -11.63 10.28 -9.01
C ASP A 223 -12.60 11.46 -8.89
N LEU A 224 -12.17 12.51 -8.22
CA LEU A 224 -12.96 13.71 -8.02
C LEU A 224 -12.58 14.80 -9.02
N PRO A 225 -13.54 15.65 -9.44
CA PRO A 225 -13.24 16.78 -10.30
C PRO A 225 -12.37 17.80 -9.56
N ALA A 226 -11.47 18.46 -10.30
CA ALA A 226 -10.54 19.47 -9.76
C ALA A 226 -11.22 20.71 -9.17
N ALA A 227 -12.46 21.01 -9.56
CA ALA A 227 -13.23 22.13 -9.02
C ALA A 227 -13.94 21.74 -7.71
N PRO A 228 -14.14 22.69 -6.78
CA PRO A 228 -15.00 22.46 -5.62
C PRO A 228 -16.37 21.92 -6.06
N SER A 229 -16.77 20.79 -5.54
CA SER A 229 -17.94 20.03 -6.01
C SER A 229 -18.61 19.35 -4.84
N THR A 230 -19.94 19.23 -4.87
CA THR A 230 -20.74 18.41 -3.97
C THR A 230 -20.73 16.95 -4.37
N ALA A 231 -19.98 16.55 -5.40
CA ALA A 231 -20.03 15.23 -6.03
C ALA A 231 -19.86 14.08 -5.04
N LEU A 232 -18.95 14.22 -4.06
CA LEU A 232 -18.74 13.19 -3.04
C LEU A 232 -19.94 13.11 -2.07
N ALA A 233 -20.44 14.25 -1.61
CA ALA A 233 -21.61 14.28 -0.71
C ALA A 233 -22.86 13.73 -1.39
N ASP A 234 -23.09 14.09 -2.65
CA ASP A 234 -24.19 13.60 -3.47
C ASP A 234 -24.07 12.10 -3.76
N LEU A 235 -22.85 11.60 -3.98
CA LEU A 235 -22.59 10.16 -4.15
C LEU A 235 -22.91 9.41 -2.88
N ILE A 236 -22.42 9.87 -1.72
CA ILE A 236 -22.68 9.26 -0.40
C ILE A 236 -24.19 9.20 -0.13
N ALA A 237 -24.91 10.32 -0.38
CA ALA A 237 -26.36 10.37 -0.17
C ALA A 237 -27.13 9.35 -1.02
N GLN A 238 -26.67 9.05 -2.24
CA GLN A 238 -27.29 8.05 -3.10
C GLN A 238 -26.90 6.60 -2.76
N LEU A 239 -25.65 6.38 -2.31
CA LEU A 239 -25.19 5.06 -1.91
C LEU A 239 -25.82 4.62 -0.58
N GLN A 240 -26.05 5.56 0.34
CA GLN A 240 -26.53 5.27 1.71
C GLN A 240 -27.77 4.35 1.76
N PRO A 241 -28.84 4.56 0.96
CA PRO A 241 -30.01 3.69 0.98
C PRO A 241 -29.80 2.30 0.37
N LEU A 242 -28.71 2.09 -0.38
CA LEU A 242 -28.37 0.79 -0.99
C LEU A 242 -27.46 -0.05 -0.07
N CYS A 243 -26.80 0.60 0.89
CA CYS A 243 -25.79 0.00 1.74
C CYS A 243 -26.32 -0.33 3.12
N GLU A 244 -25.96 -1.51 3.63
CA GLU A 244 -26.15 -1.87 5.04
C GLU A 244 -25.17 -1.05 5.90
N HIS A 245 -23.93 -0.99 5.48
CA HIS A 245 -22.90 -0.14 6.07
C HIS A 245 -22.17 0.62 4.97
N LEU A 246 -21.94 1.89 5.20
CA LEU A 246 -21.16 2.77 4.32
C LEU A 246 -20.19 3.58 5.17
N ALA A 247 -18.91 3.43 4.88
CA ALA A 247 -17.84 4.24 5.42
C ALA A 247 -17.22 5.06 4.28
N HIS A 248 -16.88 6.32 4.55
CA HIS A 248 -16.05 7.12 3.65
C HIS A 248 -14.85 7.63 4.42
N PHE A 249 -13.68 7.63 3.78
CA PHE A 249 -12.41 8.01 4.42
C PHE A 249 -11.98 9.43 4.05
N GLY A 250 -12.85 10.21 3.41
CA GLY A 250 -12.63 11.57 2.94
C GLY A 250 -12.10 11.65 1.51
N ALA A 251 -11.95 12.88 1.03
CA ALA A 251 -11.27 13.24 -0.21
C ALA A 251 -9.84 13.67 0.12
N TYR A 252 -8.86 13.34 -0.73
CA TYR A 252 -7.46 13.59 -0.45
C TYR A 252 -6.65 13.75 -1.74
N PRO A 253 -5.52 14.50 -1.68
CA PRO A 253 -4.59 14.58 -2.80
C PRO A 253 -3.82 13.26 -2.98
N SER A 254 -3.61 12.87 -4.25
CA SER A 254 -2.77 11.75 -4.64
C SER A 254 -1.55 12.26 -5.41
N SER A 255 -0.35 11.86 -4.99
CA SER A 255 0.91 12.30 -5.59
C SER A 255 1.73 11.11 -6.06
N ASP A 256 2.20 11.15 -7.31
CA ASP A 256 3.14 10.17 -7.86
C ASP A 256 4.56 10.71 -7.69
N LEU A 257 5.40 9.98 -6.98
CA LEU A 257 6.78 10.34 -6.68
C LEU A 257 7.79 9.64 -7.61
N SER A 258 7.35 9.15 -8.76
CA SER A 258 8.20 8.45 -9.74
C SER A 258 9.27 9.35 -10.37
N GLY A 259 9.20 10.64 -10.20
CA GLY A 259 10.15 11.65 -10.76
C GLY A 259 11.06 12.31 -9.72
N CYS A 260 11.04 11.88 -8.47
CA CYS A 260 11.85 12.47 -7.40
C CYS A 260 13.13 11.67 -7.14
#